data_9e539c0c6e14aca38b8b8f6bbff24661
#
_entry.id   9e539c0c6e14aca38b8b8f6bbff24661
#
_cell.length_a   1.000
_cell.length_b   1.000
_cell.length_c   1.000
_cell.angle_alpha   90.00
_cell.angle_beta   90.00
_cell.angle_gamma   90.00
#
_symmetry.space_group_name_H-M   'P 1'
#
loop_
_entity.id
_entity.type
_entity.pdbx_description
1 polymer ?
#
loop_
_entity_poly.entity_id
_entity_poly.type
_entity_poly.pdbx_seq_one_letter_code
_entity_poly.pdbx_strand_id
1 'polypeptide(L)'
;MERNTKAVIFNAIGILATVFILVSGPIVTPTVLYILIQVFGLLLIIWALIAIKVSKKHTRHALPEGYFLITKGPYEIVRHPVYAGFLLIMVSIVEIEFTFLRLVALLILCGAILMKILREEHTMTEEVHEYKEYKEKTKAIIPYLL
;
A
#
# COMPACT_ATOMS: atom_id res chain seq x y z
N MET A 1 -8.44 -21.59 -10.50
CA MET A 1 -7.51 -22.13 -9.50
C MET A 1 -6.12 -21.48 -9.57
N GLU A 2 -5.54 -21.30 -10.74
CA GLU A 2 -4.20 -20.70 -10.97
C GLU A 2 -4.07 -19.23 -10.52
N ARG A 3 -5.11 -18.42 -10.66
CA ARG A 3 -5.14 -16.98 -10.29
C ARG A 3 -5.02 -16.77 -8.78
N ASN A 4 -5.60 -17.66 -7.96
CA ASN A 4 -5.49 -17.62 -6.50
C ASN A 4 -4.10 -18.06 -6.00
N THR A 5 -3.50 -19.05 -6.63
CA THR A 5 -2.17 -19.56 -6.26
C THR A 5 -1.09 -18.51 -6.47
N LYS A 6 -1.11 -17.79 -7.60
CA LYS A 6 -0.19 -16.66 -7.84
C LYS A 6 -0.34 -15.54 -6.80
N ALA A 7 -1.60 -15.24 -6.38
CA ALA A 7 -1.85 -14.25 -5.34
C ALA A 7 -1.23 -14.64 -4.00
N VAL A 8 -1.38 -15.90 -3.60
CA VAL A 8 -0.82 -16.42 -2.35
C VAL A 8 0.71 -16.35 -2.39
N ILE A 9 1.34 -16.74 -3.50
CA ILE A 9 2.79 -16.71 -3.66
C ILE A 9 3.33 -15.26 -3.52
N PHE A 10 2.77 -14.28 -4.23
CA PHE A 10 3.21 -12.89 -4.14
C PHE A 10 3.02 -12.30 -2.74
N ASN A 11 1.92 -12.63 -2.06
CA ASN A 11 1.70 -12.21 -0.68
C ASN A 11 2.73 -12.83 0.26
N ALA A 12 3.03 -14.13 0.12
CA ALA A 12 4.04 -14.82 0.91
C ALA A 12 5.45 -14.22 0.71
N ILE A 13 5.83 -13.93 -0.55
CA ILE A 13 7.10 -13.29 -0.88
C ILE A 13 7.17 -11.88 -0.23
N GLY A 14 6.12 -11.08 -0.32
CA GLY A 14 6.07 -9.76 0.31
C GLY A 14 6.18 -9.83 1.84
N ILE A 15 5.52 -10.80 2.48
CA ILE A 15 5.61 -11.03 3.93
C ILE A 15 7.03 -11.43 4.31
N LEU A 16 7.66 -12.37 3.60
CA LEU A 16 9.03 -12.82 3.87
C LEU A 16 10.03 -11.66 3.72
N ALA A 17 9.90 -10.85 2.67
CA ALA A 17 10.73 -9.67 2.47
C ALA A 17 10.56 -8.65 3.61
N THR A 18 9.33 -8.41 4.05
CA THR A 18 9.03 -7.53 5.19
C THR A 18 9.67 -8.06 6.48
N VAL A 19 9.47 -9.33 6.79
CA VAL A 19 10.05 -9.96 7.99
C VAL A 19 11.57 -9.87 7.96
N PHE A 20 12.19 -10.15 6.80
CA PHE A 20 13.63 -10.03 6.64
C PHE A 20 14.11 -8.61 6.93
N ILE A 21 13.49 -7.57 6.39
CA ILE A 21 13.85 -6.16 6.63
C ILE A 21 13.75 -5.83 8.13
N LEU A 22 12.68 -6.29 8.80
CA LEU A 22 12.44 -5.98 10.22
C LEU A 22 13.42 -6.70 11.17
N VAL A 23 13.88 -7.91 10.81
CA VAL A 23 14.76 -8.72 11.67
C VAL A 23 16.25 -8.49 11.38
N SER A 24 16.59 -8.04 10.17
CA SER A 24 17.98 -7.92 9.72
C SER A 24 18.71 -6.65 10.19
N GLY A 25 18.06 -5.76 10.94
CA GLY A 25 18.69 -4.53 11.46
C GLY A 25 17.75 -3.69 12.32
N PRO A 26 18.19 -2.50 12.76
CA PRO A 26 17.40 -1.64 13.63
C PRO A 26 16.16 -1.09 12.90
N ILE A 27 15.06 -1.00 13.65
CA ILE A 27 13.79 -0.43 13.15
C ILE A 27 13.74 1.08 13.41
N VAL A 28 14.37 1.54 14.50
CA VAL A 28 14.38 2.93 14.94
C VAL A 28 15.80 3.40 15.14
N THR A 29 16.08 4.64 14.78
CA THR A 29 17.37 5.32 14.99
C THR A 29 17.12 6.67 15.67
N PRO A 30 18.11 7.25 16.39
CA PRO A 30 18.00 8.60 16.91
C PRO A 30 17.97 9.70 15.84
N THR A 31 18.17 9.36 14.57
CA THR A 31 18.10 10.34 13.47
C THR A 31 16.66 10.81 13.24
N VAL A 32 16.42 12.09 13.55
CA VAL A 32 15.09 12.71 13.53
C VAL A 32 14.38 12.53 12.17
N LEU A 33 15.13 12.63 11.06
CA LEU A 33 14.57 12.50 9.72
C LEU A 33 13.85 11.17 9.52
N TYR A 34 14.47 10.05 9.90
CA TYR A 34 13.86 8.72 9.71
C TYR A 34 12.65 8.51 10.62
N ILE A 35 12.71 9.05 11.85
CA ILE A 35 11.56 9.04 12.76
C ILE A 35 10.39 9.81 12.14
N LEU A 36 10.64 11.00 11.58
CA LEU A 36 9.59 11.79 10.92
C LEU A 36 8.97 11.06 9.73
N ILE A 37 9.77 10.38 8.90
CA ILE A 37 9.27 9.60 7.77
C ILE A 37 8.39 8.43 8.27
N GLN A 38 8.82 7.71 9.31
CA GLN A 38 8.04 6.62 9.90
C GLN A 38 6.72 7.11 10.50
N VAL A 39 6.76 8.19 11.27
CA VAL A 39 5.56 8.81 11.85
C VAL A 39 4.60 9.27 10.74
N PHE A 40 5.11 9.92 9.70
CA PHE A 40 4.28 10.34 8.57
C PHE A 40 3.64 9.14 7.86
N GLY A 41 4.42 8.08 7.58
CA GLY A 41 3.89 6.85 7.00
C GLY A 41 2.80 6.21 7.87
N LEU A 42 3.02 6.16 9.19
CA LEU A 42 2.03 5.63 10.13
C LEU A 42 0.76 6.48 10.17
N LEU A 43 0.88 7.80 10.21
CA LEU A 43 -0.27 8.71 10.18
C LEU A 43 -1.06 8.57 8.88
N LEU A 44 -0.39 8.39 7.74
CA LEU A 44 -1.04 8.15 6.45
C LEU A 44 -1.83 6.83 6.47
N ILE A 45 -1.27 5.76 7.04
CA ILE A 45 -1.98 4.48 7.20
C ILE A 45 -3.21 4.66 8.09
N ILE A 46 -3.07 5.30 9.25
CA ILE A 46 -4.17 5.53 10.20
C ILE A 46 -5.28 6.34 9.51
N TRP A 47 -4.93 7.43 8.82
CA TRP A 47 -5.90 8.25 8.08
C TRP A 47 -6.64 7.44 7.00
N ALA A 48 -5.91 6.60 6.25
CA ALA A 48 -6.51 5.72 5.25
C ALA A 48 -7.49 4.71 5.87
N LEU A 49 -7.12 4.08 6.99
CA LEU A 49 -7.98 3.13 7.70
C LEU A 49 -9.24 3.79 8.28
N ILE A 50 -9.12 5.01 8.79
CA ILE A 50 -10.27 5.81 9.25
C ILE A 50 -11.20 6.11 8.06
N ALA A 51 -10.66 6.52 6.91
CA ALA A 51 -11.44 6.80 5.71
C ALA A 51 -12.21 5.55 5.22
N ILE A 52 -11.57 4.35 5.25
CA ILE A 52 -12.24 3.07 4.97
C ILE A 52 -13.41 2.83 5.93
N LYS A 53 -13.17 2.98 7.23
CA LYS A 53 -14.19 2.72 8.27
C LYS A 53 -15.39 3.67 8.15
N VAL A 54 -15.13 4.94 7.91
CA VAL A 54 -16.16 5.97 7.73
C VAL A 54 -16.95 5.73 6.44
N SER A 55 -16.28 5.47 5.32
CA SER A 55 -16.93 5.23 4.03
C SER A 55 -17.83 3.99 4.08
N LYS A 56 -17.37 2.87 4.64
CA LYS A 56 -18.19 1.66 4.82
C LYS A 56 -19.48 1.90 5.62
N LYS A 57 -19.42 2.81 6.61
CA LYS A 57 -20.61 3.15 7.42
C LYS A 57 -21.64 3.97 6.66
N HIS A 58 -21.22 4.79 5.69
CA HIS A 58 -22.10 5.71 4.94
C HIS A 58 -22.56 5.13 3.59
N THR A 59 -21.84 4.18 3.02
CA THR A 59 -22.18 3.58 1.73
C THR A 59 -23.15 2.42 1.96
N ARG A 60 -24.48 2.72 1.99
CA ARG A 60 -25.54 1.70 2.07
C ARG A 60 -25.79 0.99 0.75
N HIS A 61 -25.24 1.47 -0.35
CA HIS A 61 -25.29 0.79 -1.64
C HIS A 61 -24.02 -0.05 -1.78
N ALA A 62 -24.11 -1.33 -1.40
CA ALA A 62 -23.07 -2.30 -1.69
C ALA A 62 -22.99 -2.43 -3.22
N LEU A 63 -21.80 -2.22 -3.76
CA LEU A 63 -21.49 -2.62 -5.13
C LEU A 63 -21.65 -4.15 -5.23
N PRO A 64 -21.86 -4.70 -6.43
CA PRO A 64 -21.93 -6.14 -6.61
C PRO A 64 -20.79 -6.84 -5.86
N GLU A 65 -21.08 -7.93 -5.17
CA GLU A 65 -20.11 -8.76 -4.45
C GLU A 65 -19.34 -8.10 -3.27
N GLY A 66 -19.87 -7.04 -2.66
CA GLY A 66 -19.29 -6.44 -1.46
C GLY A 66 -18.08 -5.54 -1.70
N TYR A 67 -17.83 -5.13 -2.93
CA TYR A 67 -16.83 -4.11 -3.26
C TYR A 67 -17.29 -2.73 -2.76
N PHE A 68 -16.33 -1.92 -2.27
CA PHE A 68 -16.57 -0.55 -1.85
C PHE A 68 -15.58 0.38 -2.55
N LEU A 69 -16.07 1.34 -3.31
CA LEU A 69 -15.23 2.41 -3.84
C LEU A 69 -15.10 3.52 -2.79
N ILE A 70 -13.88 3.75 -2.35
CA ILE A 70 -13.55 4.79 -1.38
C ILE A 70 -12.79 5.88 -2.13
N THR A 71 -13.36 7.10 -2.12
CA THR A 71 -12.83 8.24 -2.87
C THR A 71 -12.57 9.46 -1.98
N LYS A 72 -12.70 9.32 -0.64
CA LYS A 72 -12.57 10.42 0.33
C LYS A 72 -11.29 10.33 1.16
N GLY A 73 -10.86 11.49 1.68
CA GLY A 73 -9.67 11.59 2.51
C GLY A 73 -8.38 11.34 1.71
N PRO A 74 -7.43 10.50 2.17
CA PRO A 74 -6.19 10.25 1.42
C PRO A 74 -6.44 9.59 0.07
N TYR A 75 -7.61 8.96 -0.13
CA TYR A 75 -8.02 8.35 -1.40
C TYR A 75 -8.41 9.38 -2.48
N GLU A 76 -8.56 10.66 -2.14
CA GLU A 76 -8.71 11.74 -3.12
C GLU A 76 -7.38 12.03 -3.85
N ILE A 77 -6.26 11.68 -3.23
CA ILE A 77 -4.91 11.99 -3.74
C ILE A 77 -4.29 10.76 -4.40
N VAL A 78 -4.29 9.63 -3.67
CA VAL A 78 -3.75 8.35 -4.15
C VAL A 78 -4.72 7.21 -3.88
N ARG A 79 -4.75 6.22 -4.76
CA ARG A 79 -5.67 5.07 -4.67
C ARG A 79 -5.25 4.06 -3.60
N HIS A 80 -3.94 3.99 -3.28
CA HIS A 80 -3.39 3.00 -2.35
C HIS A 80 -2.59 3.66 -1.20
N PRO A 81 -3.22 4.55 -0.39
CA PRO A 81 -2.52 5.29 0.66
C PRO A 81 -1.95 4.38 1.77
N VAL A 82 -2.57 3.22 2.03
CA VAL A 82 -2.04 2.24 2.99
C VAL A 82 -0.71 1.68 2.50
N TYR A 83 -0.61 1.33 1.21
CA TYR A 83 0.66 0.83 0.64
C TYR A 83 1.71 1.93 0.55
N ALA A 84 1.31 3.17 0.24
CA ALA A 84 2.21 4.33 0.25
C ALA A 84 2.83 4.55 1.64
N GLY A 85 2.01 4.60 2.69
CA GLY A 85 2.48 4.76 4.07
C GLY A 85 3.37 3.60 4.52
N PHE A 86 3.01 2.36 4.17
CA PHE A 86 3.80 1.18 4.47
C PHE A 86 5.18 1.20 3.79
N LEU A 87 5.23 1.55 2.51
CA LEU A 87 6.50 1.67 1.77
C LEU A 87 7.39 2.78 2.33
N LEU A 88 6.83 3.93 2.74
CA LEU A 88 7.59 4.99 3.41
C LEU A 88 8.28 4.47 4.67
N ILE A 89 7.58 3.69 5.50
CA ILE A 89 8.15 3.08 6.70
C ILE A 89 9.27 2.09 6.31
N MET A 90 9.03 1.19 5.36
CA MET A 90 10.01 0.19 4.95
C MET A 90 11.27 0.81 4.33
N VAL A 91 11.12 1.83 3.49
CA VAL A 91 12.25 2.59 2.93
C VAL A 91 13.08 3.20 4.05
N SER A 92 12.45 3.88 5.02
CA SER A 92 13.19 4.49 6.14
C SER A 92 13.95 3.46 6.98
N ILE A 93 13.36 2.29 7.24
CA ILE A 93 14.00 1.20 7.99
C ILE A 93 15.23 0.65 7.24
N VAL A 94 15.16 0.52 5.91
CA VAL A 94 16.30 0.06 5.10
C VAL A 94 17.43 1.10 5.09
N GLU A 95 17.09 2.40 5.04
CA GLU A 95 18.05 3.51 5.03
C GLU A 95 18.78 3.67 6.38
N ILE A 96 18.16 3.32 7.51
CA ILE A 96 18.79 3.39 8.85
C ILE A 96 20.09 2.58 8.90
N GLU A 97 20.07 1.39 8.34
CA GLU A 97 21.23 0.53 8.18
C GLU A 97 21.20 -0.09 6.79
N PHE A 98 21.78 0.64 5.84
CA PHE A 98 21.78 0.25 4.44
C PHE A 98 22.72 -0.95 4.21
N THR A 99 22.14 -2.04 3.69
CA THR A 99 22.88 -3.18 3.16
C THR A 99 22.31 -3.58 1.81
N PHE A 100 23.15 -4.17 0.95
CA PHE A 100 22.69 -4.63 -0.36
C PHE A 100 21.55 -5.65 -0.26
N LEU A 101 21.60 -6.55 0.74
CA LEU A 101 20.54 -7.54 0.96
C LEU A 101 19.21 -6.89 1.37
N ARG A 102 19.25 -5.86 2.22
CA ARG A 102 18.04 -5.11 2.62
C ARG A 102 17.46 -4.33 1.45
N LEU A 103 18.32 -3.76 0.59
CA LEU A 103 17.86 -3.14 -0.65
C LEU A 103 17.17 -4.15 -1.58
N VAL A 104 17.77 -5.33 -1.78
CA VAL A 104 17.16 -6.40 -2.59
C VAL A 104 15.81 -6.82 -2.00
N ALA A 105 15.72 -7.01 -0.69
CA ALA A 105 14.46 -7.32 -0.02
C ALA A 105 13.39 -6.22 -0.21
N LEU A 106 13.80 -4.94 -0.14
CA LEU A 106 12.91 -3.81 -0.40
C LEU A 106 12.40 -3.81 -1.85
N LEU A 107 13.27 -4.07 -2.83
CA LEU A 107 12.86 -4.17 -4.23
C LEU A 107 11.89 -5.33 -4.47
N ILE A 108 12.12 -6.48 -3.85
CA ILE A 108 11.19 -7.62 -3.87
C ILE A 108 9.85 -7.24 -3.25
N LEU A 109 9.84 -6.54 -2.12
CA LEU A 109 8.63 -6.04 -1.47
C LEU A 109 7.87 -5.06 -2.37
N CYS A 110 8.56 -4.10 -2.99
CA CYS A 110 7.96 -3.16 -3.94
C CYS A 110 7.32 -3.91 -5.11
N GLY A 111 8.00 -4.90 -5.69
CA GLY A 111 7.45 -5.75 -6.75
C GLY A 111 6.20 -6.51 -6.32
N ALA A 112 6.20 -7.10 -5.12
CA ALA A 112 5.05 -7.82 -4.58
C ALA A 112 3.84 -6.89 -4.37
N ILE A 113 4.06 -5.68 -3.82
CA ILE A 113 3.02 -4.66 -3.65
C ILE A 113 2.50 -4.19 -5.00
N LEU A 114 3.37 -3.91 -5.97
CA LEU A 114 2.96 -3.49 -7.31
C LEU A 114 2.07 -4.55 -7.97
N MET A 115 2.45 -5.83 -7.91
CA MET A 115 1.64 -6.92 -8.44
C MET A 115 0.28 -7.05 -7.75
N LYS A 116 0.21 -6.72 -6.47
CA LYS A 116 -1.04 -6.68 -5.71
C LYS A 116 -1.92 -5.51 -6.16
N ILE A 117 -1.36 -4.31 -6.28
CA ILE A 117 -2.05 -3.11 -6.77
C ILE A 117 -2.62 -3.35 -8.17
N LEU A 118 -1.80 -3.84 -9.11
CA LEU A 118 -2.25 -4.11 -10.48
C LEU A 118 -3.44 -5.07 -10.53
N ARG A 119 -3.45 -6.09 -9.66
CA ARG A 119 -4.58 -7.02 -9.54
C ARG A 119 -5.83 -6.37 -8.95
N GLU A 120 -5.67 -5.62 -7.85
CA GLU A 120 -6.77 -4.89 -7.21
C GLU A 120 -7.39 -3.90 -8.19
N GLU A 121 -6.58 -3.12 -8.91
CA GLU A 121 -7.06 -2.16 -9.91
C GLU A 121 -7.73 -2.83 -11.12
N HIS A 122 -7.21 -3.98 -11.58
CA HIS A 122 -7.83 -4.73 -12.65
C HIS A 122 -9.24 -5.20 -12.26
N THR A 123 -9.36 -5.84 -11.09
CA THR A 123 -10.65 -6.29 -10.56
C THR A 123 -11.62 -5.12 -10.35
N MET A 124 -11.16 -4.02 -9.74
CA MET A 124 -12.02 -2.84 -9.55
C MET A 124 -12.46 -2.21 -10.87
N THR A 125 -11.61 -2.23 -11.91
CA THR A 125 -11.95 -1.69 -13.21
C THR A 125 -13.00 -2.55 -13.94
N GLU A 126 -13.01 -3.86 -13.70
CA GLU A 126 -14.01 -4.79 -14.27
C GLU A 126 -15.33 -4.75 -13.52
N GLU A 127 -15.29 -4.68 -12.19
CA GLU A 127 -16.49 -4.83 -11.34
C GLU A 127 -17.17 -3.49 -11.00
N VAL A 128 -16.45 -2.36 -11.07
CA VAL A 128 -16.96 -1.05 -10.62
C VAL A 128 -16.86 -0.02 -11.74
N HIS A 129 -18.01 0.35 -12.30
CA HIS A 129 -18.08 1.26 -13.44
C HIS A 129 -17.43 2.64 -13.14
N GLU A 130 -17.69 3.20 -11.95
CA GLU A 130 -17.19 4.49 -11.50
C GLU A 130 -15.68 4.49 -11.23
N TYR A 131 -15.05 3.31 -11.15
CA TYR A 131 -13.62 3.20 -10.87
C TYR A 131 -12.75 3.79 -11.99
N LYS A 132 -13.19 3.71 -13.24
CA LYS A 132 -12.47 4.27 -14.39
C LYS A 132 -12.29 5.78 -14.25
N GLU A 133 -13.37 6.49 -13.96
CA GLU A 133 -13.35 7.94 -13.75
C GLU A 133 -12.50 8.33 -12.52
N TYR A 134 -12.59 7.56 -11.45
CA TYR A 134 -11.75 7.75 -10.26
C TYR A 134 -10.26 7.55 -10.56
N LYS A 135 -9.92 6.55 -11.38
CA LYS A 135 -8.54 6.24 -11.79
C LYS A 135 -7.91 7.37 -12.62
N GLU A 136 -8.70 8.06 -13.44
CA GLU A 136 -8.23 9.21 -14.22
C GLU A 136 -7.87 10.42 -13.35
N LYS A 137 -8.57 10.60 -12.23
CA LYS A 137 -8.40 11.73 -11.31
C LYS A 137 -7.31 11.51 -10.25
N THR A 138 -6.89 10.27 -10.02
CA THR A 138 -6.00 9.90 -8.91
C THR A 138 -4.81 9.10 -9.39
N LYS A 139 -3.74 9.06 -8.58
CA LYS A 139 -2.54 8.26 -8.83
C LYS A 139 -2.52 7.00 -7.95
N ALA A 140 -1.70 6.00 -8.31
CA ALA A 140 -1.70 4.75 -7.54
C ALA A 140 -1.10 4.91 -6.14
N ILE A 141 0.17 5.34 -6.04
CA ILE A 141 0.93 5.39 -4.78
C ILE A 141 1.52 6.78 -4.55
N ILE A 142 2.19 7.33 -5.58
CA ILE A 142 2.92 8.60 -5.48
C ILE A 142 2.08 9.71 -6.13
N PRO A 143 1.72 10.77 -5.38
CA PRO A 143 0.97 11.89 -5.95
C PRO A 143 1.71 12.46 -7.18
N TYR A 144 0.98 12.74 -8.23
CA TYR A 144 1.44 13.32 -9.49
C TYR A 144 2.38 12.46 -10.36
N LEU A 145 2.84 11.29 -9.90
CA LEU A 145 3.82 10.47 -10.62
C LEU A 145 3.27 9.09 -11.03
N LEU A 146 2.78 8.32 -10.09
CA LEU A 146 2.34 6.92 -10.27
C LEU A 146 0.99 6.67 -9.59
#